data_426ab87c7667cbeaf34a8fef6439617f
#
_entry.id   426ab87c7667cbeaf34a8fef6439617f
#
_cell.length_a   1.000
_cell.length_b   1.000
_cell.length_c   1.000
_cell.angle_alpha   90.00
_cell.angle_beta   90.00
_cell.angle_gamma   90.00
#
_symmetry.space_group_name_H-M   'P 1'
#
loop_
_entity.id
_entity.type
_entity.pdbx_description
1 polymer ?
#
loop_
_entity_poly.entity_id
_entity_poly.type
_entity_poly.pdbx_seq_one_letter_code
_entity_poly.pdbx_strand_id
1 'polypeptide(L)'
;YELMNLHPDDQAPYVGKSAFAHKGGIHVSAVMKDSRMYEHIDPEKVGSHQRVLISDLSGQSNIRFKADELNIELNGDKQLTRDLVHQIKSLEHDGYQFEVAEASFELILQKQKGSFVPFFEVLESRVNVNYDKHGHSNADAMLKVKVDGEIEHTAADGNGPVNALNNAMKKALVRFF
;
A
#
# COMPACT_ATOMS: atom_id res chain seq x y z
N TYR A 1 22.91 15.54 -5.79
CA TYR A 1 21.94 15.66 -4.69
C TYR A 1 22.30 14.70 -3.54
N GLU A 2 22.52 13.43 -3.81
CA GLU A 2 22.86 12.41 -2.80
C GLU A 2 24.12 12.80 -2.00
N LEU A 3 25.21 13.20 -2.67
CA LEU A 3 26.43 13.67 -2.02
C LEU A 3 26.24 14.92 -1.14
N MET A 4 25.21 15.71 -1.40
CA MET A 4 24.85 16.90 -0.63
C MET A 4 23.78 16.59 0.44
N ASN A 5 23.32 15.35 0.54
CA ASN A 5 22.19 14.93 1.38
C ASN A 5 20.92 15.77 1.15
N LEU A 6 20.67 16.11 -0.12
CA LEU A 6 19.48 16.85 -0.57
C LEU A 6 18.58 15.93 -1.39
N HIS A 7 17.27 16.09 -1.25
CA HIS A 7 16.33 15.46 -2.15
C HIS A 7 16.16 16.30 -3.42
N PRO A 8 16.16 15.68 -4.62
CA PRO A 8 15.79 16.37 -5.84
C PRO A 8 14.34 16.85 -5.77
N ASP A 9 14.03 17.93 -6.44
CA ASP A 9 12.65 18.36 -6.65
C ASP A 9 11.90 17.28 -7.46
N ASP A 10 10.83 16.72 -6.91
CA ASP A 10 10.03 15.68 -7.56
C ASP A 10 9.38 16.17 -8.87
N GLN A 11 9.23 17.47 -9.06
CA GLN A 11 8.69 18.10 -10.26
C GLN A 11 9.76 18.65 -11.22
N ALA A 12 11.04 18.45 -10.90
CA ALA A 12 12.11 18.91 -11.80
C ALA A 12 11.95 18.30 -13.19
N PRO A 13 12.05 19.11 -14.26
CA PRO A 13 11.96 18.61 -15.63
C PRO A 13 12.95 17.47 -15.88
N TYR A 14 12.52 16.42 -16.58
CA TYR A 14 13.25 15.21 -16.96
C TYR A 14 13.65 14.28 -15.82
N VAL A 15 14.12 14.81 -14.70
CA VAL A 15 14.77 14.00 -13.64
C VAL A 15 13.93 13.86 -12.37
N GLY A 16 12.90 14.68 -12.21
CA GLY A 16 11.98 14.57 -11.07
C GLY A 16 11.13 13.31 -11.12
N LYS A 17 10.77 12.77 -9.98
CA LYS A 17 9.96 11.55 -9.87
C LYS A 17 8.58 11.68 -10.54
N SER A 18 8.07 12.91 -10.67
CA SER A 18 6.77 13.18 -11.29
C SER A 18 6.86 13.52 -12.78
N ALA A 19 8.08 13.65 -13.35
CA ALA A 19 8.27 14.10 -14.72
C ALA A 19 7.63 13.18 -15.77
N PHE A 20 7.58 11.88 -15.51
CA PHE A 20 6.99 10.86 -16.36
C PHE A 20 5.90 10.05 -15.62
N ALA A 21 5.18 10.73 -14.73
CA ALA A 21 4.10 10.13 -13.97
C ALA A 21 2.74 10.36 -14.65
N HIS A 22 2.01 9.30 -14.93
CA HIS A 22 0.70 9.31 -15.57
C HIS A 22 -0.39 8.87 -14.59
N LYS A 23 -1.38 9.74 -14.34
CA LYS A 23 -2.46 9.50 -13.39
C LYS A 23 -3.79 9.16 -14.09
N GLY A 24 -4.15 9.92 -15.11
CA GLY A 24 -5.44 9.78 -15.81
C GLY A 24 -5.54 8.52 -16.67
N GLY A 25 -6.66 7.81 -16.60
CA GLY A 25 -6.88 6.54 -17.31
C GLY A 25 -6.75 6.65 -18.84
N ILE A 26 -7.13 7.78 -19.44
CA ILE A 26 -7.00 8.03 -20.89
C ILE A 26 -5.50 8.17 -21.26
N HIS A 27 -4.74 8.91 -20.47
CA HIS A 27 -3.30 9.09 -20.65
C HIS A 27 -2.57 7.75 -20.57
N VAL A 28 -2.84 6.97 -19.53
CA VAL A 28 -2.24 5.65 -19.34
C VAL A 28 -2.60 4.72 -20.51
N SER A 29 -3.87 4.73 -20.96
CA SER A 29 -4.30 3.94 -22.11
C SER A 29 -3.55 4.31 -23.40
N ALA A 30 -3.22 5.57 -23.59
CA ALA A 30 -2.46 6.02 -24.75
C ALA A 30 -0.98 5.66 -24.65
N VAL A 31 -0.35 5.90 -23.50
CA VAL A 31 1.06 5.59 -23.23
C VAL A 31 1.34 4.08 -23.34
N MET A 32 0.41 3.23 -22.89
CA MET A 32 0.52 1.78 -23.07
C MET A 32 0.51 1.33 -24.54
N LYS A 33 -0.04 2.14 -25.44
CA LYS A 33 -0.03 1.85 -26.90
C LYS A 33 1.22 2.40 -27.56
N ASP A 34 1.59 3.62 -27.25
CA ASP A 34 2.79 4.29 -27.72
C ASP A 34 3.14 5.42 -26.73
N SER A 35 4.27 5.27 -26.04
CA SER A 35 4.72 6.24 -25.03
C SER A 35 4.89 7.65 -25.60
N ARG A 36 5.27 7.76 -26.89
CA ARG A 36 5.43 9.04 -27.60
C ARG A 36 4.16 9.90 -27.69
N MET A 37 2.99 9.33 -27.35
CA MET A 37 1.74 10.12 -27.33
C MET A 37 1.74 11.17 -26.21
N TYR A 38 2.46 10.92 -25.12
CA TYR A 38 2.53 11.82 -23.95
C TYR A 38 3.95 12.08 -23.46
N GLU A 39 4.92 11.29 -23.91
CA GLU A 39 6.32 11.42 -23.54
C GLU A 39 7.12 11.89 -24.76
N HIS A 40 7.63 13.11 -24.70
CA HIS A 40 8.39 13.73 -25.81
C HIS A 40 9.83 13.20 -25.88
N ILE A 41 10.29 12.52 -24.86
CA ILE A 41 11.59 11.86 -24.78
C ILE A 41 11.40 10.55 -24.00
N ASP A 42 12.19 9.57 -24.35
CA ASP A 42 12.28 8.31 -23.63
C ASP A 42 12.86 8.56 -22.21
N PRO A 43 12.12 8.23 -21.13
CA PRO A 43 12.55 8.46 -19.75
C PRO A 43 13.92 7.87 -19.43
N GLU A 44 14.28 6.71 -19.97
CA GLU A 44 15.56 6.03 -19.72
C GLU A 44 16.75 6.85 -20.21
N LYS A 45 16.58 7.65 -21.27
CA LYS A 45 17.64 8.52 -21.80
C LYS A 45 18.04 9.66 -20.85
N VAL A 46 17.19 9.94 -19.89
CA VAL A 46 17.45 11.01 -18.88
C VAL A 46 17.57 10.42 -17.47
N GLY A 47 17.75 9.11 -17.35
CA GLY A 47 17.90 8.42 -16.06
C GLY A 47 16.63 8.37 -15.23
N SER A 48 15.46 8.50 -15.86
CA SER A 48 14.15 8.39 -15.24
C SER A 48 13.42 7.13 -15.74
N HIS A 49 12.19 6.93 -15.30
CA HIS A 49 11.33 5.84 -15.77
C HIS A 49 9.88 6.29 -15.78
N GLN A 50 9.09 5.66 -16.64
CA GLN A 50 7.65 5.86 -16.71
C GLN A 50 7.01 5.34 -15.43
N ARG A 51 6.08 6.11 -14.88
CA ARG A 51 5.31 5.73 -13.69
C ARG A 51 3.82 5.89 -13.92
N VAL A 52 3.05 4.93 -13.50
CA VAL A 52 1.59 5.02 -13.49
C VAL A 52 1.13 5.09 -12.04
N LEU A 53 0.37 6.13 -11.73
CA LEU A 53 -0.18 6.37 -10.41
C LEU A 53 -1.60 5.82 -10.31
N ILE A 54 -1.96 5.33 -9.13
CA ILE A 54 -3.32 4.90 -8.81
C ILE A 54 -4.02 6.02 -8.03
N SER A 55 -5.22 6.38 -8.45
CA SER A 55 -6.04 7.41 -7.83
C SER A 55 -7.50 7.32 -8.27
N ASP A 56 -8.34 8.26 -7.81
CA ASP A 56 -9.72 8.47 -8.27
C ASP A 56 -9.84 8.72 -9.79
N LEU A 57 -8.79 9.28 -10.40
CA LEU A 57 -8.72 9.50 -11.85
C LEU A 57 -8.32 8.25 -12.64
N SER A 58 -7.99 7.17 -11.95
CA SER A 58 -7.57 5.92 -12.57
C SER A 58 -8.71 5.25 -13.34
N GLY A 59 -8.35 4.65 -14.47
CA GLY A 59 -9.18 3.78 -15.25
C GLY A 59 -8.69 2.34 -15.24
N GLN A 60 -9.34 1.48 -16.03
CA GLN A 60 -8.94 0.07 -16.15
C GLN A 60 -7.50 -0.09 -16.64
N SER A 61 -6.99 0.86 -17.45
CA SER A 61 -5.61 0.83 -17.95
C SER A 61 -4.58 0.98 -16.84
N ASN A 62 -4.84 1.85 -15.83
CA ASN A 62 -3.95 1.99 -14.68
C ASN A 62 -3.88 0.70 -13.87
N ILE A 63 -5.04 0.06 -13.63
CA ILE A 63 -5.10 -1.22 -12.89
C ILE A 63 -4.30 -2.30 -13.61
N ARG A 64 -4.47 -2.41 -14.94
CA ARG A 64 -3.73 -3.40 -15.75
C ARG A 64 -2.24 -3.14 -15.72
N PHE A 65 -1.82 -1.89 -15.95
CA PHE A 65 -0.41 -1.52 -15.92
C PHE A 65 0.23 -1.89 -14.57
N LYS A 66 -0.42 -1.53 -13.46
CA LYS A 66 0.09 -1.85 -12.12
C LYS A 66 0.05 -3.35 -11.80
N ALA A 67 -0.93 -4.07 -12.28
CA ALA A 67 -0.97 -5.53 -12.12
C ALA A 67 0.19 -6.20 -12.88
N ASP A 68 0.47 -5.74 -14.12
CA ASP A 68 1.60 -6.21 -14.91
C ASP A 68 2.94 -5.89 -14.23
N GLU A 69 3.10 -4.67 -13.70
CA GLU A 69 4.30 -4.24 -12.94
C GLU A 69 4.52 -5.10 -11.69
N LEU A 70 3.45 -5.48 -11.00
CA LEU A 70 3.47 -6.36 -9.81
C LEU A 70 3.53 -7.85 -10.15
N ASN A 71 3.58 -8.22 -11.43
CA ASN A 71 3.52 -9.60 -11.91
C ASN A 71 2.24 -10.35 -11.46
N ILE A 72 1.12 -9.64 -11.34
CA ILE A 72 -0.17 -10.20 -10.97
C ILE A 72 -1.06 -10.34 -12.21
N GLU A 73 -1.27 -11.57 -12.66
CA GLU A 73 -2.11 -11.86 -13.81
C GLU A 73 -3.59 -11.57 -13.51
N LEU A 74 -4.21 -10.72 -14.32
CA LEU A 74 -5.65 -10.43 -14.27
C LEU A 74 -6.49 -11.36 -15.16
N ASN A 75 -5.85 -12.26 -15.93
CA ASN A 75 -6.49 -13.23 -16.82
C ASN A 75 -7.57 -12.61 -17.76
N GLY A 76 -7.43 -11.32 -18.09
CA GLY A 76 -8.37 -10.61 -18.93
C GLY A 76 -9.74 -10.35 -18.27
N ASP A 77 -9.88 -10.56 -16.97
CA ASP A 77 -11.13 -10.35 -16.22
C ASP A 77 -11.47 -8.85 -16.20
N LYS A 78 -12.43 -8.49 -17.06
CA LYS A 78 -12.93 -7.11 -17.16
C LYS A 78 -13.78 -6.71 -15.96
N GLN A 79 -14.46 -7.68 -15.34
CA GLN A 79 -15.31 -7.38 -14.19
C GLN A 79 -14.44 -7.07 -12.96
N LEU A 80 -13.48 -7.93 -12.65
CA LEU A 80 -12.49 -7.69 -11.59
C LEU A 80 -11.83 -6.31 -11.74
N THR A 81 -11.41 -5.97 -12.96
CA THR A 81 -10.77 -4.67 -13.23
C THR A 81 -11.71 -3.48 -12.97
N ARG A 82 -13.01 -3.62 -13.29
CA ARG A 82 -14.03 -2.59 -13.00
C ARG A 82 -14.27 -2.43 -11.51
N ASP A 83 -14.41 -3.56 -10.82
CA ASP A 83 -14.68 -3.58 -9.38
C ASP A 83 -13.51 -2.96 -8.59
N LEU A 84 -12.27 -3.24 -9.01
CA LEU A 84 -11.07 -2.59 -8.47
C LEU A 84 -11.09 -1.07 -8.68
N VAL A 85 -11.38 -0.60 -9.90
CA VAL A 85 -11.49 0.84 -10.17
C VAL A 85 -12.54 1.48 -9.27
N HIS A 86 -13.68 0.83 -9.10
CA HIS A 86 -14.77 1.34 -8.27
C HIS A 86 -14.36 1.39 -6.79
N GLN A 87 -13.72 0.33 -6.30
CA GLN A 87 -13.25 0.26 -4.91
C GLN A 87 -12.20 1.33 -4.62
N ILE A 88 -11.22 1.53 -5.51
CA ILE A 88 -10.20 2.57 -5.34
C ILE A 88 -10.85 3.96 -5.25
N LYS A 89 -11.78 4.26 -6.14
CA LYS A 89 -12.50 5.55 -6.13
C LYS A 89 -13.30 5.76 -4.84
N SER A 90 -13.96 4.71 -4.35
CA SER A 90 -14.68 4.77 -3.07
C SER A 90 -13.75 5.03 -1.90
N LEU A 91 -12.62 4.30 -1.83
CA LEU A 91 -11.65 4.47 -0.76
C LEU A 91 -11.00 5.86 -0.80
N GLU A 92 -10.67 6.39 -1.98
CA GLU A 92 -10.14 7.76 -2.09
C GLU A 92 -11.19 8.82 -1.71
N HIS A 93 -12.46 8.59 -2.03
CA HIS A 93 -13.54 9.44 -1.54
C HIS A 93 -13.62 9.46 0.00
N ASP A 94 -13.32 8.33 0.64
CA ASP A 94 -13.27 8.19 2.09
C ASP A 94 -11.95 8.71 2.72
N GLY A 95 -11.05 9.27 1.89
CA GLY A 95 -9.82 9.94 2.35
C GLY A 95 -8.53 9.10 2.24
N TYR A 96 -8.58 7.91 1.66
CA TYR A 96 -7.38 7.15 1.34
C TYR A 96 -6.62 7.78 0.18
N GLN A 97 -5.30 7.52 0.08
CA GLN A 97 -4.45 7.96 -1.03
C GLN A 97 -3.56 6.81 -1.49
N PHE A 98 -3.61 6.48 -2.77
CA PHE A 98 -2.88 5.35 -3.33
C PHE A 98 -1.65 5.74 -4.15
N GLU A 99 -1.45 7.02 -4.47
CA GLU A 99 -0.34 7.51 -5.33
C GLU A 99 1.06 7.08 -4.85
N VAL A 100 1.22 6.94 -3.53
CA VAL A 100 2.47 6.52 -2.88
C VAL A 100 2.32 5.24 -2.06
N ALA A 101 1.15 4.60 -2.10
CA ALA A 101 0.81 3.43 -1.28
C ALA A 101 0.67 2.17 -2.16
N GLU A 102 1.70 1.86 -2.95
CA GLU A 102 1.69 0.74 -3.90
C GLU A 102 1.42 -0.61 -3.24
N ALA A 103 2.02 -0.87 -2.07
CA ALA A 103 1.76 -2.09 -1.32
C ALA A 103 0.30 -2.21 -0.85
N SER A 104 -0.34 -1.09 -0.50
CA SER A 104 -1.77 -1.09 -0.13
C SER A 104 -2.65 -1.40 -1.34
N PHE A 105 -2.30 -0.88 -2.51
CA PHE A 105 -2.97 -1.23 -3.77
C PHE A 105 -2.79 -2.72 -4.10
N GLU A 106 -1.58 -3.24 -3.98
CA GLU A 106 -1.28 -4.66 -4.19
C GLU A 106 -2.13 -5.56 -3.29
N LEU A 107 -2.24 -5.24 -1.99
CA LEU A 107 -3.08 -5.98 -1.06
C LEU A 107 -4.55 -5.96 -1.44
N ILE A 108 -5.08 -4.83 -1.92
CA ILE A 108 -6.45 -4.74 -2.42
C ILE A 108 -6.63 -5.65 -3.63
N LEU A 109 -5.70 -5.61 -4.56
CA LEU A 109 -5.71 -6.42 -5.78
C LEU A 109 -5.69 -7.92 -5.44
N GLN A 110 -4.79 -8.35 -4.56
CA GLN A 110 -4.70 -9.75 -4.10
C GLN A 110 -5.98 -10.22 -3.39
N LYS A 111 -6.57 -9.37 -2.54
CA LYS A 111 -7.84 -9.67 -1.85
C LYS A 111 -9.00 -9.83 -2.81
N GLN A 112 -9.12 -8.93 -3.78
CA GLN A 112 -10.19 -9.01 -4.80
C GLN A 112 -10.03 -10.22 -5.71
N LYS A 113 -8.80 -10.60 -6.03
CA LYS A 113 -8.49 -11.81 -6.80
C LYS A 113 -8.73 -13.10 -6.01
N GLY A 114 -8.86 -13.01 -4.69
CA GLY A 114 -8.98 -14.19 -3.81
C GLY A 114 -7.67 -14.94 -3.60
N SER A 115 -6.54 -14.34 -3.96
CA SER A 115 -5.20 -14.92 -3.79
C SER A 115 -4.51 -14.50 -2.49
N PHE A 116 -5.11 -13.58 -1.73
CA PHE A 116 -4.56 -13.15 -0.47
C PHE A 116 -4.75 -14.22 0.61
N VAL A 117 -3.63 -14.68 1.16
CA VAL A 117 -3.61 -15.58 2.31
C VAL A 117 -3.09 -14.79 3.51
N PRO A 118 -3.90 -14.58 4.56
CA PRO A 118 -3.43 -13.89 5.76
C PRO A 118 -2.40 -14.76 6.49
N PHE A 119 -1.31 -14.17 6.93
CA PHE A 119 -0.30 -14.86 7.75
C PHE A 119 -0.83 -15.25 9.12
N PHE A 120 -1.79 -14.52 9.64
CA PHE A 120 -2.46 -14.79 10.91
C PHE A 120 -3.85 -14.18 10.93
N GLU A 121 -4.67 -14.63 11.84
CA GLU A 121 -6.01 -14.10 12.13
C GLU A 121 -6.05 -13.57 13.56
N VAL A 122 -6.47 -12.32 13.75
CA VAL A 122 -6.71 -11.75 15.08
C VAL A 122 -8.09 -12.18 15.55
N LEU A 123 -8.15 -13.02 16.59
CA LEU A 123 -9.39 -13.53 17.15
C LEU A 123 -9.96 -12.58 18.21
N GLU A 124 -9.09 -12.01 19.05
CA GLU A 124 -9.47 -11.10 20.12
C GLU A 124 -8.32 -10.16 20.44
N SER A 125 -8.64 -8.91 20.75
CA SER A 125 -7.68 -7.96 21.28
C SER A 125 -8.32 -7.10 22.37
N ARG A 126 -7.55 -6.77 23.39
CA ARG A 126 -7.93 -5.86 24.45
C ARG A 126 -6.74 -4.97 24.80
N VAL A 127 -7.00 -3.69 24.95
CA VAL A 127 -5.97 -2.72 25.34
C VAL A 127 -6.52 -1.91 26.50
N ASN A 128 -5.76 -1.83 27.59
CA ASN A 128 -6.05 -0.97 28.72
C ASN A 128 -5.03 0.18 28.71
N VAL A 129 -5.50 1.38 28.99
CA VAL A 129 -4.64 2.55 29.14
C VAL A 129 -4.89 3.12 30.52
N ASN A 130 -3.85 3.22 31.29
CA ASN A 130 -3.89 3.72 32.66
C ASN A 130 -3.10 5.03 32.75
N TYR A 131 -3.61 5.97 33.52
CA TYR A 131 -2.93 7.23 33.84
C TYR A 131 -2.65 7.28 35.32
N ASP A 132 -1.42 7.59 35.67
CA ASP A 132 -1.08 7.85 37.06
C ASP A 132 -1.52 9.27 37.51
N LYS A 133 -1.36 9.54 38.79
CA LYS A 133 -1.69 10.86 39.36
C LYS A 133 -0.84 12.02 38.84
N HIS A 134 0.24 11.74 38.12
CA HIS A 134 1.15 12.70 37.51
C HIS A 134 0.90 12.88 36.01
N GLY A 135 -0.08 12.16 35.45
CA GLY A 135 -0.41 12.17 34.01
C GLY A 135 0.47 11.29 33.14
N HIS A 136 1.33 10.45 33.72
CA HIS A 136 2.04 9.47 32.92
C HIS A 136 1.08 8.36 32.51
N SER A 137 1.13 8.00 31.22
CA SER A 137 0.35 6.88 30.69
C SER A 137 1.20 5.63 30.59
N ASN A 138 0.64 4.50 30.95
CA ASN A 138 1.12 3.20 30.51
C ASN A 138 -0.05 2.42 29.90
N ALA A 139 0.26 1.47 29.05
CA ALA A 139 -0.74 0.61 28.46
C ALA A 139 -0.31 -0.86 28.56
N ASP A 140 -1.28 -1.72 28.77
CA ASP A 140 -1.13 -3.17 28.62
C ASP A 140 -2.11 -3.65 27.54
N ALA A 141 -1.66 -4.63 26.76
CA ALA A 141 -2.48 -5.25 25.73
C ALA A 141 -2.47 -6.77 25.86
N MET A 142 -3.64 -7.35 25.63
CA MET A 142 -3.83 -8.78 25.47
C MET A 142 -4.26 -9.04 24.04
N LEU A 143 -3.68 -10.06 23.42
CA LEU A 143 -3.96 -10.43 22.04
C LEU A 143 -4.12 -11.95 21.92
N LYS A 144 -5.15 -12.36 21.18
CA LYS A 144 -5.37 -13.75 20.80
C LYS A 144 -5.35 -13.85 19.29
N VAL A 145 -4.40 -14.61 18.75
CA VAL A 145 -4.23 -14.81 17.31
C VAL A 145 -4.23 -16.27 16.95
N LYS A 146 -4.61 -16.57 15.72
CA LYS A 146 -4.49 -17.89 15.12
C LYS A 146 -3.46 -17.85 14.01
N VAL A 147 -2.45 -18.70 14.07
CA VAL A 147 -1.37 -18.84 13.09
C VAL A 147 -1.22 -20.31 12.76
N ASP A 148 -1.27 -20.66 11.48
CA ASP A 148 -1.14 -22.05 11.00
C ASP A 148 -2.03 -23.08 11.75
N GLY A 149 -3.22 -22.62 12.19
CA GLY A 149 -4.16 -23.47 12.94
C GLY A 149 -3.96 -23.46 14.45
N GLU A 150 -2.84 -22.99 14.98
CA GLU A 150 -2.56 -22.85 16.41
C GLU A 150 -3.04 -21.50 16.94
N ILE A 151 -3.49 -21.50 18.20
CA ILE A 151 -3.96 -20.28 18.86
C ILE A 151 -2.92 -19.87 19.90
N GLU A 152 -2.38 -18.64 19.70
CA GLU A 152 -1.53 -17.96 20.65
C GLU A 152 -2.31 -16.92 21.44
N HIS A 153 -2.07 -16.88 22.74
CA HIS A 153 -2.68 -15.89 23.63
C HIS A 153 -1.56 -15.22 24.44
N THR A 154 -1.30 -13.96 24.14
CA THR A 154 -0.16 -13.21 24.68
C THR A 154 -0.60 -11.89 25.29
N ALA A 155 0.22 -11.36 26.19
CA ALA A 155 0.05 -10.03 26.74
C ALA A 155 1.40 -9.33 26.85
N ALA A 156 1.37 -8.00 26.74
CA ALA A 156 2.54 -7.15 26.88
C ALA A 156 2.18 -5.74 27.30
N ASP A 157 3.14 -5.10 27.97
CA ASP A 157 3.09 -3.69 28.30
C ASP A 157 3.72 -2.84 27.19
N GLY A 158 3.38 -1.56 27.19
CA GLY A 158 3.96 -0.58 26.27
C GLY A 158 3.78 0.85 26.75
N ASN A 159 4.52 1.77 26.14
CA ASN A 159 4.46 3.21 26.46
C ASN A 159 3.13 3.86 26.00
N GLY A 160 2.28 3.11 25.34
CA GLY A 160 0.97 3.49 24.86
C GLY A 160 0.26 2.33 24.18
N PRO A 161 -1.01 2.48 23.79
CA PRO A 161 -1.86 1.38 23.34
C PRO A 161 -1.32 0.66 22.10
N VAL A 162 -0.81 1.39 21.13
CA VAL A 162 -0.25 0.81 19.89
C VAL A 162 1.05 0.04 20.19
N ASN A 163 1.91 0.58 21.05
CA ASN A 163 3.16 -0.07 21.44
C ASN A 163 2.90 -1.36 22.22
N ALA A 164 1.97 -1.34 23.18
CA ALA A 164 1.57 -2.52 23.94
C ALA A 164 1.02 -3.62 23.02
N LEU A 165 0.12 -3.26 22.09
CA LEU A 165 -0.45 -4.19 21.13
C LEU A 165 0.63 -4.78 20.19
N ASN A 166 1.54 -3.95 19.70
CA ASN A 166 2.67 -4.40 18.88
C ASN A 166 3.59 -5.36 19.65
N ASN A 167 3.87 -5.09 20.94
CA ASN A 167 4.68 -5.96 21.75
C ASN A 167 3.99 -7.32 22.01
N ALA A 168 2.68 -7.32 22.25
CA ALA A 168 1.89 -8.54 22.37
C ALA A 168 1.90 -9.35 21.06
N MET A 169 1.73 -8.65 19.90
CA MET A 169 1.79 -9.27 18.58
C MET A 169 3.15 -9.91 18.31
N LYS A 170 4.23 -9.20 18.56
CA LYS A 170 5.60 -9.75 18.41
C LYS A 170 5.80 -11.02 19.25
N LYS A 171 5.34 -11.04 20.50
CA LYS A 171 5.41 -12.25 21.35
C LYS A 171 4.62 -13.42 20.74
N ALA A 172 3.45 -13.16 20.17
CA ALA A 172 2.62 -14.21 19.57
C ALA A 172 3.24 -14.78 18.29
N LEU A 173 3.92 -13.93 17.48
CA LEU A 173 4.40 -14.32 16.16
C LEU A 173 5.83 -14.86 16.14
N VAL A 174 6.66 -14.57 17.14
CA VAL A 174 8.11 -14.87 17.15
C VAL A 174 8.47 -16.35 16.98
N ARG A 175 7.54 -17.26 17.24
CA ARG A 175 7.78 -18.71 17.05
C ARG A 175 7.40 -19.21 15.66
N PHE A 176 6.73 -18.38 14.86
CA PHE A 176 6.28 -18.71 13.50
C PHE A 176 7.07 -18.00 12.42
N PHE A 177 7.65 -16.82 12.74
CA PHE A 177 8.35 -15.95 11.78
C PHE A 177 9.70 -15.44 12.31
#